data_dc6558c662334d15ba375d35d05ce245
#
_entry.id   dc6558c662334d15ba375d35d05ce245
#
_cell.length_a   1.000
_cell.length_b   1.000
_cell.length_c   1.000
_cell.angle_alpha   90.00
_cell.angle_beta   90.00
_cell.angle_gamma   90.00
#
_symmetry.space_group_name_H-M   'P 1'
#
loop_
_entity.id
_entity.type
_entity.pdbx_description
1 polymer ?
#
loop_
_entity_poly.entity_id
_entity_poly.type
_entity_poly.pdbx_seq_one_letter_code
_entity_poly.pdbx_strand_id
1 'polypeptide(L)'
;IKKLTTISALILIGTQLSAEGFNDNYLQVGYTSSNYKFVDEIMDIKGSVEIGNGFSIIGRYTRETGDWYDPGEYETSTYTGIKVGIGKAFDLNDNTDITTSISYLDYDLKQTQKYNSSSTTTNTSSKTDGYIASVGIRNMSTNDFETSLQINSWHGGKLKSKSNEIELSIMKHLNDRLGFGVRALHHDAAPAASYNSDWTEYGLFVRTSF
;
A
#
# COMPACT_ATOMS: atom_id res chain seq x y z
N ILE A 1 -0.08 5.01 23.32
CA ILE A 1 -1.54 5.10 23.52
C ILE A 1 -2.11 6.40 22.94
N LYS A 2 -1.41 7.57 22.98
CA LYS A 2 -1.92 8.86 22.45
C LYS A 2 -1.98 8.96 20.91
N LYS A 3 -1.36 8.03 20.15
CA LYS A 3 -1.37 8.03 18.68
C LYS A 3 -2.50 7.19 18.05
N LEU A 4 -3.20 6.39 18.84
CA LEU A 4 -4.31 5.55 18.33
C LEU A 4 -5.65 6.30 18.24
N THR A 5 -5.80 7.39 18.99
CA THR A 5 -7.07 8.13 19.10
C THR A 5 -7.38 8.98 17.87
N THR A 6 -6.39 9.29 17.04
CA THR A 6 -6.58 10.13 15.84
C THR A 6 -7.14 9.35 14.64
N ILE A 7 -6.97 8.04 14.62
CA ILE A 7 -7.47 7.17 13.53
C ILE A 7 -8.99 6.92 13.68
N SER A 8 -9.49 6.93 14.91
CA SER A 8 -10.92 6.69 15.18
C SER A 8 -11.85 7.82 14.73
N ALA A 9 -11.34 9.03 14.52
CA ALA A 9 -12.14 10.19 14.12
C ALA A 9 -12.46 10.24 12.62
N LEU A 10 -11.73 9.50 11.77
CA LEU A 10 -11.97 9.45 10.33
C LEU A 10 -13.12 8.50 9.93
N ILE A 11 -13.56 7.63 10.82
CA ILE A 11 -14.55 6.57 10.54
C ILE A 11 -16.00 7.09 10.59
N LEU A 12 -16.24 8.32 11.08
CA LEU A 12 -17.59 8.81 11.40
C LEU A 12 -18.20 9.79 10.40
N ILE A 13 -17.54 10.11 9.29
CA ILE A 13 -18.04 11.10 8.32
C ILE A 13 -18.31 10.44 6.96
N GLY A 14 -19.25 9.54 6.88
CA GLY A 14 -19.54 8.93 5.60
C GLY A 14 -20.86 8.18 5.54
N THR A 15 -21.96 8.88 5.72
CA THR A 15 -23.27 8.35 5.34
C THR A 15 -23.87 9.24 4.28
N GLN A 16 -23.51 9.02 3.01
CA GLN A 16 -24.39 9.45 1.89
C GLN A 16 -24.02 8.72 0.60
N LEU A 17 -25.00 7.93 0.11
CA LEU A 17 -25.31 7.62 -1.28
C LEU A 17 -24.18 7.08 -2.15
N SER A 18 -24.07 5.74 -2.21
CA SER A 18 -23.47 5.09 -3.37
C SER A 18 -24.44 5.14 -4.55
N ALA A 19 -24.03 5.77 -5.63
CA ALA A 19 -24.58 5.49 -6.94
C ALA A 19 -24.26 4.03 -7.33
N GLU A 20 -25.05 3.45 -8.22
CA GLU A 20 -24.76 2.17 -8.86
C GLU A 20 -23.33 2.23 -9.44
N GLY A 21 -22.37 1.49 -8.84
CA GLY A 21 -20.96 1.56 -9.24
C GLY A 21 -20.01 1.18 -8.10
N PHE A 22 -18.76 1.55 -8.26
CA PHE A 22 -17.72 1.34 -7.26
C PHE A 22 -17.90 2.28 -6.07
N ASN A 23 -17.82 1.72 -4.85
CA ASN A 23 -17.82 2.54 -3.64
C ASN A 23 -16.40 2.99 -3.29
N ASP A 24 -16.14 4.29 -3.43
CA ASP A 24 -14.86 4.92 -3.10
C ASP A 24 -14.73 5.33 -1.62
N ASN A 25 -15.77 5.09 -0.81
CA ASN A 25 -15.74 5.25 0.63
C ASN A 25 -15.45 3.89 1.28
N TYR A 26 -14.20 3.64 1.65
CA TYR A 26 -13.81 2.35 2.23
C TYR A 26 -12.64 2.44 3.20
N LEU A 27 -12.55 1.41 4.04
CA LEU A 27 -11.37 1.04 4.82
C LEU A 27 -10.96 -0.38 4.46
N GLN A 28 -9.70 -0.60 4.20
CA GLN A 28 -9.12 -1.90 3.86
C GLN A 28 -7.95 -2.22 4.77
N VAL A 29 -7.90 -3.45 5.26
CA VAL A 29 -6.75 -4.00 6.01
C VAL A 29 -6.17 -5.14 5.19
N GLY A 30 -4.87 -5.14 4.99
CA GLY A 30 -4.15 -6.13 4.21
C GLY A 30 -2.98 -6.76 4.97
N TYR A 31 -2.68 -7.99 4.58
CA TYR A 31 -1.47 -8.70 4.94
C TYR A 31 -0.84 -9.26 3.67
N THR A 32 0.45 -9.05 3.51
CA THR A 32 1.19 -9.43 2.31
C THR A 32 2.52 -10.06 2.72
N SER A 33 2.90 -11.13 2.04
CA SER A 33 4.23 -11.73 2.12
C SER A 33 5.05 -11.29 0.92
N SER A 34 6.33 -11.04 1.13
CA SER A 34 7.27 -10.57 0.11
C SER A 34 8.35 -11.61 -0.14
N ASN A 35 8.87 -11.69 -1.36
CA ASN A 35 10.09 -12.42 -1.67
C ASN A 35 11.33 -11.51 -1.66
N TYR A 36 11.19 -10.27 -1.19
CA TYR A 36 12.30 -9.36 -1.03
C TYR A 36 13.14 -9.76 0.18
N LYS A 37 14.47 -9.81 -0.01
CA LYS A 37 15.44 -10.32 0.98
C LYS A 37 15.36 -9.68 2.38
N PHE A 38 14.90 -8.44 2.47
CA PHE A 38 14.86 -7.65 3.71
C PHE A 38 13.45 -7.38 4.23
N VAL A 39 12.42 -7.96 3.59
CA VAL A 39 11.01 -7.79 3.98
C VAL A 39 10.30 -9.12 3.80
N ASP A 40 9.83 -9.69 4.89
CA ASP A 40 9.07 -10.96 4.88
C ASP A 40 7.57 -10.71 4.94
N GLU A 41 7.17 -9.74 5.76
CA GLU A 41 5.77 -9.48 6.09
C GLU A 41 5.44 -7.99 5.95
N ILE A 42 4.28 -7.72 5.39
CA ILE A 42 3.75 -6.37 5.20
C ILE A 42 2.31 -6.33 5.73
N MET A 43 2.05 -5.46 6.67
CA MET A 43 0.70 -5.13 7.12
C MET A 43 0.36 -3.72 6.65
N ASP A 44 -0.82 -3.54 6.07
CA ASP A 44 -1.28 -2.22 5.66
C ASP A 44 -2.74 -1.94 6.04
N ILE A 45 -3.00 -0.66 6.23
CA ILE A 45 -4.35 -0.11 6.37
C ILE A 45 -4.47 0.96 5.30
N LYS A 46 -5.43 0.79 4.37
CA LYS A 46 -5.72 1.73 3.28
C LYS A 46 -7.14 2.25 3.45
N GLY A 47 -7.35 3.52 3.24
CA GLY A 47 -8.67 4.14 3.25
C GLY A 47 -8.85 5.12 2.11
N SER A 48 -10.11 5.31 1.72
CA SER A 48 -10.53 6.29 0.73
C SER A 48 -11.85 6.91 1.18
N VAL A 49 -11.99 8.20 0.93
CA VAL A 49 -13.23 8.95 1.17
C VAL A 49 -13.49 9.83 -0.05
N GLU A 50 -14.62 9.62 -0.69
CA GLU A 50 -15.06 10.45 -1.81
C GLU A 50 -15.44 11.85 -1.31
N ILE A 51 -14.98 12.86 -2.02
CA ILE A 51 -15.25 14.28 -1.75
C ILE A 51 -16.10 14.95 -2.84
N GLY A 52 -16.57 14.15 -3.79
CA GLY A 52 -17.49 14.54 -4.86
C GLY A 52 -16.85 14.55 -6.24
N ASN A 53 -17.69 14.39 -7.26
CA ASN A 53 -17.30 14.37 -8.68
C ASN A 53 -16.22 13.33 -9.02
N GLY A 54 -16.24 12.16 -8.37
CA GLY A 54 -15.27 11.09 -8.52
C GLY A 54 -13.90 11.40 -7.90
N PHE A 55 -13.74 12.52 -7.17
CA PHE A 55 -12.54 12.79 -6.40
C PHE A 55 -12.61 12.14 -5.02
N SER A 56 -11.49 11.63 -4.56
CA SER A 56 -11.35 11.04 -3.23
C SER A 56 -10.05 11.46 -2.55
N ILE A 57 -10.10 11.53 -1.22
CA ILE A 57 -8.90 11.57 -0.38
C ILE A 57 -8.53 10.14 -0.07
N ILE A 58 -7.27 9.78 -0.32
CA ILE A 58 -6.75 8.44 -0.09
C ILE A 58 -5.64 8.48 0.97
N GLY A 59 -5.62 7.45 1.82
CA GLY A 59 -4.60 7.29 2.83
C GLY A 59 -4.16 5.82 2.92
N ARG A 60 -2.87 5.58 3.22
CA ARG A 60 -2.34 4.24 3.52
C ARG A 60 -1.30 4.35 4.61
N TYR A 61 -1.39 3.48 5.58
CA TYR A 61 -0.33 3.18 6.54
C TYR A 61 0.21 1.79 6.23
N THR A 62 1.52 1.65 6.18
CA THR A 62 2.19 0.38 5.91
C THR A 62 3.23 0.13 6.99
N ARG A 63 3.31 -1.11 7.45
CA ARG A 63 4.41 -1.60 8.28
C ARG A 63 4.95 -2.88 7.66
N GLU A 64 6.23 -2.86 7.35
CA GLU A 64 6.97 -3.97 6.77
C GLU A 64 8.02 -4.43 7.77
N THR A 65 8.18 -5.74 7.92
CA THR A 65 9.18 -6.34 8.80
C THR A 65 9.90 -7.45 8.06
N GLY A 66 11.18 -7.60 8.34
CA GLY A 66 11.97 -8.69 7.79
C GLY A 66 13.19 -8.96 8.63
N ASP A 67 13.59 -10.21 8.59
CA ASP A 67 14.76 -10.74 9.26
C ASP A 67 15.71 -11.32 8.21
N TRP A 68 16.98 -10.96 8.30
CA TRP A 68 18.00 -11.49 7.42
C TRP A 68 19.15 -12.11 8.21
N TYR A 69 19.59 -13.27 7.76
CA TYR A 69 20.68 -14.01 8.37
C TYR A 69 21.77 -14.32 7.33
N ASP A 70 22.98 -13.95 7.65
CA ASP A 70 24.20 -14.40 6.94
C ASP A 70 25.17 -15.03 7.97
N PRO A 71 26.02 -16.00 7.62
CA PRO A 71 26.98 -16.57 8.55
C PRO A 71 27.82 -15.49 9.26
N GLY A 72 27.52 -15.24 10.53
CA GLY A 72 28.19 -14.23 11.36
C GLY A 72 27.43 -12.92 11.56
N GLU A 73 26.29 -12.71 10.91
CA GLU A 73 25.51 -11.49 11.01
C GLU A 73 24.01 -11.79 11.03
N TYR A 74 23.27 -11.13 11.90
CA TYR A 74 21.82 -11.14 11.94
C TYR A 74 21.29 -9.71 11.86
N GLU A 75 20.38 -9.46 10.95
CA GLU A 75 19.76 -8.15 10.76
C GLU A 75 18.23 -8.26 10.88
N THR A 76 17.63 -7.34 11.61
CA THR A 76 16.19 -7.11 11.62
C THR A 76 15.90 -5.75 11.04
N SER A 77 14.92 -5.65 10.16
CA SER A 77 14.47 -4.41 9.58
C SER A 77 12.99 -4.16 9.85
N THR A 78 12.64 -2.91 10.06
CA THR A 78 11.25 -2.45 10.15
C THR A 78 11.11 -1.17 9.34
N TYR A 79 10.23 -1.21 8.36
CA TYR A 79 9.83 -0.05 7.57
C TYR A 79 8.43 0.39 8.00
N THR A 80 8.22 1.68 8.12
CA THR A 80 6.92 2.26 8.41
C THR A 80 6.65 3.39 7.43
N GLY A 81 5.56 3.28 6.67
CA GLY A 81 5.17 4.23 5.64
C GLY A 81 3.82 4.87 5.91
N ILE A 82 3.70 6.16 5.61
CA ILE A 82 2.43 6.88 5.58
C ILE A 82 2.30 7.50 4.19
N LYS A 83 1.22 7.18 3.49
CA LYS A 83 0.85 7.75 2.19
C LYS A 83 -0.45 8.52 2.32
N VAL A 84 -0.50 9.75 1.82
CA VAL A 84 -1.71 10.58 1.75
C VAL A 84 -1.77 11.24 0.38
N GLY A 85 -2.94 11.23 -0.24
CA GLY A 85 -3.08 11.79 -1.58
C GLY A 85 -4.52 12.06 -1.99
N ILE A 86 -4.64 12.46 -3.26
CA ILE A 86 -5.92 12.69 -3.92
C ILE A 86 -6.00 11.72 -5.09
N GLY A 87 -7.15 11.06 -5.22
CA GLY A 87 -7.51 10.20 -6.33
C GLY A 87 -8.66 10.79 -7.15
N LYS A 88 -8.79 10.30 -8.37
CA LYS A 88 -9.96 10.53 -9.22
C LYS A 88 -10.30 9.26 -9.99
N ALA A 89 -11.59 8.89 -9.94
CA ALA A 89 -12.17 7.87 -10.79
C ALA A 89 -12.87 8.54 -12.00
N PHE A 90 -12.79 7.90 -13.15
CA PHE A 90 -13.44 8.28 -14.40
C PHE A 90 -14.22 7.06 -14.89
N ASP A 91 -15.54 7.15 -14.91
CA ASP A 91 -16.40 6.09 -15.39
C ASP A 91 -16.21 5.89 -16.89
N LEU A 92 -15.80 4.71 -17.31
CA LEU A 92 -15.78 4.30 -18.72
C LEU A 92 -17.14 3.72 -19.14
N ASN A 93 -17.76 2.98 -18.23
CA ASN A 93 -19.10 2.41 -18.33
C ASN A 93 -19.55 1.98 -16.93
N ASP A 94 -20.78 1.46 -16.81
CA ASP A 94 -21.40 1.07 -15.54
C ASP A 94 -20.57 0.12 -14.67
N ASN A 95 -19.64 -0.62 -15.28
CA ASN A 95 -18.84 -1.65 -14.61
C ASN A 95 -17.33 -1.42 -14.66
N THR A 96 -16.86 -0.31 -15.23
CA THR A 96 -15.41 -0.11 -15.45
C THR A 96 -15.04 1.35 -15.25
N ASP A 97 -14.03 1.56 -14.39
CA ASP A 97 -13.43 2.87 -14.14
C ASP A 97 -11.96 2.90 -14.51
N ILE A 98 -11.50 4.06 -14.96
CA ILE A 98 -10.09 4.44 -14.89
C ILE A 98 -9.86 5.23 -13.60
N THR A 99 -8.84 4.85 -12.85
CA THR A 99 -8.45 5.54 -11.62
C THR A 99 -7.10 6.22 -11.80
N THR A 100 -6.98 7.42 -11.26
CA THR A 100 -5.70 8.14 -11.21
C THR A 100 -5.48 8.68 -9.80
N SER A 101 -4.23 8.79 -9.37
CA SER A 101 -3.94 9.47 -8.10
C SER A 101 -2.55 10.06 -8.06
N ILE A 102 -2.39 11.05 -7.17
CA ILE A 102 -1.10 11.55 -6.73
C ILE A 102 -1.07 11.55 -5.21
N SER A 103 0.00 11.04 -4.62
CA SER A 103 0.14 10.91 -3.17
C SER A 103 1.54 11.32 -2.73
N TYR A 104 1.62 11.91 -1.55
CA TYR A 104 2.87 12.08 -0.82
C TYR A 104 3.10 10.84 0.06
N LEU A 105 4.34 10.39 0.13
CA LEU A 105 4.79 9.26 0.93
C LEU A 105 5.91 9.71 1.85
N ASP A 106 5.80 9.36 3.14
CA ASP A 106 6.88 9.47 4.15
C ASP A 106 7.18 8.06 4.68
N TYR A 107 8.46 7.68 4.61
CA TYR A 107 8.95 6.35 4.96
C TYR A 107 10.06 6.44 6.01
N ASP A 108 9.92 5.67 7.09
CA ASP A 108 10.89 5.55 8.18
C ASP A 108 11.42 4.10 8.24
N LEU A 109 12.72 3.94 8.05
CA LEU A 109 13.44 2.67 8.13
C LEU A 109 14.19 2.59 9.45
N LYS A 110 14.04 1.48 10.18
CA LYS A 110 14.83 1.12 11.35
C LYS A 110 15.47 -0.25 11.12
N GLN A 111 16.76 -0.33 11.28
CA GLN A 111 17.54 -1.55 11.14
C GLN A 111 18.35 -1.81 12.42
N THR A 112 18.41 -3.07 12.82
CA THR A 112 19.23 -3.53 13.94
C THR A 112 20.11 -4.67 13.44
N GLN A 113 21.43 -4.47 13.44
CA GLN A 113 22.44 -5.45 13.06
C GLN A 113 23.14 -6.00 14.30
N LYS A 114 23.30 -7.32 14.38
CA LYS A 114 24.06 -8.03 15.42
C LYS A 114 25.11 -8.91 14.77
N TYR A 115 26.34 -8.79 15.21
CA TYR A 115 27.46 -9.59 14.72
C TYR A 115 27.77 -10.70 15.72
N ASN A 116 27.83 -11.97 15.26
CA ASN A 116 28.11 -13.12 16.11
C ASN A 116 29.54 -13.10 16.70
N SER A 117 30.46 -12.38 16.05
CA SER A 117 31.85 -12.25 16.50
C SER A 117 32.09 -11.17 17.53
N SER A 118 31.09 -10.32 17.78
CA SER A 118 31.17 -9.23 18.75
C SER A 118 29.84 -9.07 19.47
N SER A 119 29.89 -8.64 20.74
CA SER A 119 28.68 -8.23 21.47
C SER A 119 28.07 -6.90 20.97
N THR A 120 28.55 -6.41 19.82
CA THR A 120 28.16 -5.11 19.28
C THR A 120 26.85 -5.22 18.53
N THR A 121 25.90 -4.37 18.90
CA THR A 121 24.64 -4.15 18.21
C THR A 121 24.66 -2.76 17.59
N THR A 122 24.41 -2.67 16.29
CA THR A 122 24.32 -1.39 15.57
C THR A 122 22.87 -1.10 15.23
N ASN A 123 22.38 0.07 15.60
CA ASN A 123 21.04 0.55 15.23
C ASN A 123 21.17 1.68 14.22
N THR A 124 20.51 1.55 13.08
CA THR A 124 20.48 2.57 12.03
C THR A 124 19.03 3.00 11.81
N SER A 125 18.82 4.30 11.62
CA SER A 125 17.53 4.86 11.23
C SER A 125 17.71 5.78 10.03
N SER A 126 16.85 5.63 9.04
CA SER A 126 16.84 6.46 7.82
C SER A 126 15.41 6.84 7.47
N LYS A 127 15.25 8.05 6.95
CA LYS A 127 13.97 8.57 6.46
C LYS A 127 14.08 8.93 4.99
N THR A 128 13.04 8.62 4.25
CA THR A 128 12.87 9.05 2.86
C THR A 128 11.44 9.49 2.62
N ASP A 129 11.25 10.44 1.74
CA ASP A 129 9.96 10.98 1.36
C ASP A 129 9.89 11.13 -0.16
N GLY A 130 8.70 11.21 -0.69
CA GLY A 130 8.51 11.34 -2.14
C GLY A 130 7.05 11.42 -2.56
N TYR A 131 6.84 11.34 -3.86
CA TYR A 131 5.52 11.33 -4.47
C TYR A 131 5.32 10.07 -5.27
N ILE A 132 4.08 9.57 -5.25
CA ILE A 132 3.63 8.46 -6.06
C ILE A 132 2.54 8.96 -6.99
N ALA A 133 2.73 8.80 -8.29
CA ALA A 133 1.69 8.96 -9.28
C ALA A 133 1.17 7.58 -9.67
N SER A 134 -0.15 7.42 -9.76
CA SER A 134 -0.78 6.14 -10.06
C SER A 134 -1.80 6.28 -11.16
N VAL A 135 -1.90 5.26 -11.99
CA VAL A 135 -2.98 5.06 -12.95
C VAL A 135 -3.42 3.62 -12.89
N GLY A 136 -4.72 3.38 -12.96
CA GLY A 136 -5.28 2.04 -12.90
C GLY A 136 -6.59 1.91 -13.64
N ILE A 137 -7.02 0.68 -13.79
CA ILE A 137 -8.34 0.31 -14.25
C ILE A 137 -8.94 -0.66 -13.23
N ARG A 138 -10.21 -0.52 -12.94
CA ARG A 138 -10.97 -1.46 -12.15
C ARG A 138 -12.24 -1.84 -12.88
N ASN A 139 -12.64 -3.10 -12.72
CA ASN A 139 -13.82 -3.64 -13.35
C ASN A 139 -14.62 -4.49 -12.35
N MET A 140 -15.93 -4.27 -12.33
CA MET A 140 -16.90 -5.04 -11.56
C MET A 140 -17.58 -6.06 -12.48
N SER A 141 -17.43 -7.35 -12.20
CA SER A 141 -18.15 -8.38 -12.92
C SER A 141 -19.58 -8.56 -12.38
N THR A 142 -20.45 -9.19 -13.19
CA THR A 142 -21.84 -9.50 -12.82
C THR A 142 -21.99 -10.43 -11.60
N ASN A 143 -20.87 -11.02 -11.11
CA ASN A 143 -20.84 -11.93 -9.98
C ASN A 143 -20.20 -11.30 -8.73
N ASP A 144 -20.27 -9.98 -8.57
CA ASP A 144 -19.70 -9.21 -7.45
C ASP A 144 -18.19 -9.38 -7.28
N PHE A 145 -17.46 -9.69 -8.36
CA PHE A 145 -16.01 -9.67 -8.36
C PHE A 145 -15.50 -8.34 -8.90
N GLU A 146 -14.74 -7.62 -8.07
CA GLU A 146 -13.97 -6.47 -8.48
C GLU A 146 -12.56 -6.92 -8.85
N THR A 147 -12.10 -6.57 -10.04
CA THR A 147 -10.72 -6.74 -10.46
C THR A 147 -10.10 -5.39 -10.67
N SER A 148 -8.84 -5.20 -10.26
CA SER A 148 -8.11 -3.97 -10.53
C SER A 148 -6.68 -4.24 -10.95
N LEU A 149 -6.20 -3.42 -11.87
CA LEU A 149 -4.81 -3.33 -12.27
C LEU A 149 -4.37 -1.88 -12.09
N GLN A 150 -3.29 -1.66 -11.36
CA GLN A 150 -2.75 -0.33 -11.07
C GLN A 150 -1.25 -0.29 -11.32
N ILE A 151 -0.79 0.78 -11.95
CA ILE A 151 0.62 1.09 -12.11
C ILE A 151 0.92 2.30 -11.24
N ASN A 152 1.91 2.16 -10.38
CA ASN A 152 2.41 3.20 -9.49
C ASN A 152 3.82 3.58 -9.92
N SER A 153 4.11 4.86 -10.02
CA SER A 153 5.45 5.38 -10.27
C SER A 153 5.87 6.27 -9.10
N TRP A 154 6.90 5.84 -8.41
CA TRP A 154 7.44 6.59 -7.28
C TRP A 154 8.56 7.51 -7.74
N HIS A 155 8.55 8.74 -7.23
CA HIS A 155 9.52 9.78 -7.51
C HIS A 155 9.90 10.50 -6.22
N GLY A 156 11.17 10.55 -5.89
CA GLY A 156 11.64 11.36 -4.77
C GLY A 156 12.65 10.68 -3.89
N GLY A 157 12.82 11.25 -2.71
CA GLY A 157 13.79 10.84 -1.73
C GLY A 157 15.18 11.38 -2.00
N LYS A 158 16.01 11.32 -0.95
CA LYS A 158 17.42 11.73 -0.99
C LYS A 158 18.23 10.97 -2.03
N LEU A 159 17.78 9.78 -2.41
CA LEU A 159 18.44 8.89 -3.36
C LEU A 159 18.05 9.16 -4.82
N LYS A 160 17.13 10.11 -5.11
CA LYS A 160 16.60 10.36 -6.46
C LYS A 160 16.14 9.08 -7.17
N SER A 161 15.68 8.10 -6.38
CA SER A 161 15.27 6.81 -6.91
C SER A 161 13.93 6.96 -7.62
N LYS A 162 13.79 6.22 -8.72
CA LYS A 162 12.52 6.01 -9.42
C LYS A 162 12.28 4.52 -9.39
N SER A 163 11.11 4.10 -8.97
CA SER A 163 10.68 2.73 -9.09
C SER A 163 9.25 2.68 -9.59
N ASN A 164 8.93 1.62 -10.30
CA ASN A 164 7.57 1.35 -10.71
C ASN A 164 7.07 0.12 -9.96
N GLU A 165 5.78 0.11 -9.72
CA GLU A 165 5.07 -0.99 -9.08
C GLU A 165 3.84 -1.30 -9.92
N ILE A 166 3.55 -2.56 -10.13
CA ILE A 166 2.33 -3.04 -10.77
C ILE A 166 1.56 -3.82 -9.71
N GLU A 167 0.37 -3.36 -9.37
CA GLU A 167 -0.55 -4.05 -8.46
C GLU A 167 -1.72 -4.64 -9.25
N LEU A 168 -1.94 -5.95 -9.09
CA LEU A 168 -3.13 -6.66 -9.54
C LEU A 168 -3.92 -7.10 -8.32
N SER A 169 -5.23 -6.84 -8.28
CA SER A 169 -6.08 -7.35 -7.22
C SER A 169 -7.40 -7.93 -7.76
N ILE A 170 -7.92 -8.90 -7.01
CA ILE A 170 -9.24 -9.49 -7.23
C ILE A 170 -9.93 -9.52 -5.87
N MET A 171 -11.14 -8.98 -5.81
CA MET A 171 -11.95 -8.94 -4.60
C MET A 171 -13.35 -9.48 -4.87
N LYS A 172 -13.87 -10.31 -3.96
CA LYS A 172 -15.27 -10.73 -3.94
C LYS A 172 -16.01 -9.87 -2.93
N HIS A 173 -17.04 -9.19 -3.39
CA HIS A 173 -18.01 -8.53 -2.52
C HIS A 173 -18.91 -9.60 -1.90
N LEU A 174 -18.95 -9.68 -0.57
CA LEU A 174 -19.82 -10.58 0.19
C LEU A 174 -21.20 -9.94 0.40
N ASN A 175 -21.23 -8.62 0.45
CA ASN A 175 -22.41 -7.76 0.49
C ASN A 175 -21.97 -6.32 0.15
N ASP A 176 -22.88 -5.36 0.19
CA ASP A 176 -22.64 -3.95 -0.16
C ASP A 176 -21.57 -3.27 0.69
N ARG A 177 -21.21 -3.85 1.84
CA ARG A 177 -20.25 -3.25 2.78
C ARG A 177 -18.98 -4.04 2.98
N LEU A 178 -18.95 -5.32 2.65
CA LEU A 178 -17.82 -6.20 2.99
C LEU A 178 -17.32 -6.93 1.76
N GLY A 179 -16.04 -6.83 1.52
CA GLY A 179 -15.32 -7.58 0.49
C GLY A 179 -14.08 -8.26 1.05
N PHE A 180 -13.69 -9.35 0.42
CA PHE A 180 -12.46 -10.08 0.68
C PHE A 180 -11.71 -10.28 -0.64
N GLY A 181 -10.40 -10.07 -0.63
CA GLY A 181 -9.63 -10.14 -1.85
C GLY A 181 -8.20 -10.62 -1.68
N VAL A 182 -7.59 -10.87 -2.83
CA VAL A 182 -6.19 -11.20 -3.00
C VAL A 182 -5.52 -10.14 -3.85
N ARG A 183 -4.22 -9.94 -3.64
CA ARG A 183 -3.41 -9.03 -4.46
C ARG A 183 -2.04 -9.60 -4.74
N ALA A 184 -1.47 -9.18 -5.86
CA ALA A 184 -0.07 -9.36 -6.20
C ALA A 184 0.51 -8.00 -6.60
N LEU A 185 1.70 -7.69 -6.08
CA LEU A 185 2.46 -6.49 -6.42
C LEU A 185 3.80 -6.93 -6.97
N HIS A 186 4.20 -6.33 -8.08
CA HIS A 186 5.52 -6.51 -8.66
C HIS A 186 6.23 -5.15 -8.65
N HIS A 187 7.44 -5.12 -8.12
CA HIS A 187 8.27 -3.93 -8.02
C HIS A 187 9.48 -4.06 -8.95
N ASP A 188 9.67 -3.06 -9.81
CA ASP A 188 10.93 -2.90 -10.54
C ASP A 188 12.01 -2.44 -9.56
N ALA A 189 13.20 -3.02 -9.69
CA ALA A 189 14.34 -2.62 -8.87
C ALA A 189 14.66 -1.13 -9.04
N ALA A 190 14.80 -0.41 -7.94
CA ALA A 190 15.25 0.97 -7.98
C ALA A 190 16.73 1.01 -8.42
N PRO A 191 17.10 1.82 -9.44
CA PRO A 191 18.47 1.86 -9.98
C PRO A 191 19.57 2.25 -8.97
N ALA A 192 19.17 2.79 -7.81
CA ALA A 192 20.08 3.24 -6.75
C ALA A 192 20.29 2.19 -5.65
N ALA A 193 19.54 1.10 -5.65
CA ALA A 193 19.77 0.03 -4.70
C ALA A 193 20.98 -0.80 -5.15
N SER A 194 21.93 -1.02 -4.26
CA SER A 194 23.10 -1.89 -4.51
C SER A 194 22.71 -3.37 -4.76
N TYR A 195 21.44 -3.70 -4.61
CA TYR A 195 20.80 -4.97 -4.92
C TYR A 195 19.74 -4.74 -5.98
N ASN A 196 20.11 -4.92 -7.22
CA ASN A 196 19.29 -4.74 -8.43
C ASN A 196 18.45 -6.01 -8.65
N SER A 197 17.46 -6.27 -7.81
CA SER A 197 16.55 -7.41 -7.97
C SER A 197 15.12 -6.93 -7.86
N ASP A 198 14.33 -7.25 -8.87
CA ASP A 198 12.88 -7.12 -8.83
C ASP A 198 12.34 -8.05 -7.75
N TRP A 199 11.24 -7.67 -7.11
CA TRP A 199 10.57 -8.53 -6.14
C TRP A 199 9.06 -8.52 -6.34
N THR A 200 8.43 -9.53 -5.79
CA THR A 200 6.96 -9.70 -5.87
C THR A 200 6.41 -9.96 -4.48
N GLU A 201 5.26 -9.42 -4.25
CA GLU A 201 4.49 -9.54 -3.01
C GLU A 201 3.14 -10.17 -3.33
N TYR A 202 2.66 -11.04 -2.41
CA TYR A 202 1.35 -11.67 -2.50
C TYR A 202 0.61 -11.47 -1.20
N GLY A 203 -0.63 -11.03 -1.26
CA GLY A 203 -1.37 -10.70 -0.06
C GLY A 203 -2.86 -10.97 -0.13
N LEU A 204 -3.44 -10.92 1.05
CA LEU A 204 -4.87 -10.99 1.29
C LEU A 204 -5.33 -9.66 1.88
N PHE A 205 -6.57 -9.29 1.65
CA PHE A 205 -7.15 -8.11 2.27
C PHE A 205 -8.65 -8.27 2.51
N VAL A 206 -9.12 -7.52 3.48
CA VAL A 206 -10.54 -7.31 3.76
C VAL A 206 -10.83 -5.83 3.59
N ARG A 207 -11.92 -5.51 2.90
CA ARG A 207 -12.41 -4.15 2.70
C ARG A 207 -13.80 -4.00 3.28
N THR A 208 -14.03 -2.94 4.02
CA THR A 208 -15.35 -2.48 4.41
C THR A 208 -15.66 -1.16 3.74
N SER A 209 -16.83 -1.08 3.11
CA SER A 209 -17.36 0.14 2.47
C SER A 209 -18.44 0.79 3.33
N PHE A 210 -18.59 2.12 3.25
CA PHE A 210 -19.54 2.89 4.08
C PHE A 210 -20.09 4.12 3.35
#